data_9eeec2d7ea6018beb5d14658d6eee59b
#
_entry.id   9eeec2d7ea6018beb5d14658d6eee59b
#
_cell.length_a   1.000
_cell.length_b   1.000
_cell.length_c   1.000
_cell.angle_alpha   90.00
_cell.angle_beta   90.00
_cell.angle_gamma   90.00
#
_symmetry.space_group_name_H-M   'P 1'
#
loop_
_entity.id
_entity.type
_entity.pdbx_description
1 polymer ?
#
loop_
_entity_poly.entity_id
_entity_poly.type
_entity_poly.pdbx_seq_one_letter_code
_entity_poly.pdbx_strand_id
1 'polypeptide(L)'
;MITSKRNPLVRKLRCLLKKTGREEYSSLLLEGSHLLEEALKTNFLPTEVIATPEWCDKNQEILRKIASRSLLTLVTKNVLEASLSTVTPDGVAAIFPMPGLPKLVQAPKHILALDRIQDPGNLGNLFRSALAGEYEVIWLAAGADPLNQKVLRSSAGSVLHLPFERIGDSSSSSIEMLVS
;
A
#
# COMPACT_ATOMS: atom_id res chain seq x y z
N MET A 1 11.71 20.88 9.47
CA MET A 1 10.40 20.84 8.75
C MET A 1 10.61 21.29 7.31
N ILE A 2 10.06 20.53 6.35
CA ILE A 2 10.15 20.84 4.90
C ILE A 2 8.96 21.71 4.50
N THR A 3 9.26 22.84 3.85
CA THR A 3 8.26 23.84 3.41
C THR A 3 8.19 24.00 1.90
N SER A 4 9.22 23.52 1.17
CA SER A 4 9.32 23.70 -0.28
C SER A 4 8.77 22.49 -1.04
N LYS A 5 7.84 22.73 -1.97
CA LYS A 5 7.34 21.71 -2.93
C LYS A 5 8.41 21.20 -3.91
N ARG A 6 9.57 21.89 -3.99
CA ARG A 6 10.71 21.49 -4.84
C ARG A 6 11.69 20.55 -4.11
N ASN A 7 11.43 20.22 -2.84
CA ASN A 7 12.28 19.31 -2.08
C ASN A 7 12.38 17.94 -2.77
N PRO A 8 13.57 17.28 -2.76
CA PRO A 8 13.73 15.93 -3.32
C PRO A 8 12.75 14.90 -2.78
N LEU A 9 12.34 15.01 -1.51
CA LEU A 9 11.33 14.14 -0.90
C LEU A 9 10.00 14.19 -1.68
N VAL A 10 9.53 15.36 -2.10
CA VAL A 10 8.30 15.50 -2.89
C VAL A 10 8.39 14.71 -4.20
N ARG A 11 9.56 14.75 -4.85
CA ARG A 11 9.81 14.00 -6.07
C ARG A 11 9.79 12.49 -5.80
N LYS A 12 10.46 12.04 -4.74
CA LYS A 12 10.47 10.63 -4.31
C LYS A 12 9.06 10.12 -4.04
N LEU A 13 8.25 10.85 -3.25
CA LEU A 13 6.87 10.45 -2.95
C LEU A 13 6.03 10.33 -4.22
N ARG A 14 6.14 11.29 -5.16
CA ARG A 14 5.44 11.22 -6.45
C ARG A 14 5.90 10.04 -7.33
N CYS A 15 7.17 9.66 -7.28
CA CYS A 15 7.66 8.46 -7.96
C CYS A 15 7.00 7.21 -7.39
N LEU A 16 6.85 7.10 -6.08
CA LEU A 16 6.24 5.95 -5.41
C LEU A 16 4.75 5.76 -5.73
N LEU A 17 4.07 6.79 -6.23
CA LEU A 17 2.69 6.65 -6.75
C LEU A 17 2.62 5.74 -8.00
N LYS A 18 3.73 5.58 -8.71
CA LYS A 18 3.83 4.77 -9.95
C LYS A 18 4.47 3.42 -9.64
N LYS A 19 4.06 2.39 -10.39
CA LYS A 19 4.64 1.03 -10.27
C LYS A 19 6.17 1.05 -10.43
N THR A 20 6.68 1.71 -11.48
CA THR A 20 8.12 1.82 -11.76
C THR A 20 8.91 2.45 -10.60
N GLY A 21 8.36 3.48 -9.96
CA GLY A 21 9.03 4.10 -8.81
C GLY A 21 9.01 3.19 -7.57
N ARG A 22 7.92 2.45 -7.34
CA ARG A 22 7.89 1.46 -6.25
C ARG A 22 8.92 0.34 -6.45
N GLU A 23 9.09 -0.13 -7.68
CA GLU A 23 10.09 -1.14 -8.04
C GLU A 23 11.52 -0.58 -7.89
N GLU A 24 11.77 0.64 -8.40
CA GLU A 24 13.08 1.32 -8.31
C GLU A 24 13.53 1.50 -6.84
N TYR A 25 12.63 1.96 -5.98
CA TYR A 25 12.95 2.20 -4.56
C TYR A 25 12.65 1.00 -3.66
N SER A 26 12.15 -0.11 -4.20
CA SER A 26 11.65 -1.27 -3.43
C SER A 26 10.76 -0.84 -2.26
N SER A 27 9.94 0.18 -2.47
CA SER A 27 9.18 0.86 -1.43
C SER A 27 7.75 1.14 -1.86
N LEU A 28 6.84 1.09 -0.88
CA LEU A 28 5.42 1.39 -1.03
C LEU A 28 5.10 2.67 -0.25
N LEU A 29 4.33 3.57 -0.84
CA LEU A 29 3.76 4.74 -0.17
C LEU A 29 2.33 4.41 0.27
N LEU A 30 2.05 4.58 1.57
CA LEU A 30 0.70 4.54 2.12
C LEU A 30 0.28 5.96 2.49
N GLU A 31 -0.90 6.38 2.03
CA GLU A 31 -1.46 7.70 2.26
C GLU A 31 -2.54 7.64 3.34
N GLY A 32 -2.37 8.40 4.40
CA GLY A 32 -3.34 8.60 5.46
C GLY A 32 -3.21 7.67 6.67
N SER A 33 -3.82 8.11 7.78
CA SER A 33 -3.78 7.46 9.09
C SER A 33 -4.32 6.04 9.03
N HIS A 34 -5.42 5.82 8.33
CA HIS A 34 -6.07 4.51 8.28
C HIS A 34 -5.16 3.42 7.69
N LEU A 35 -4.50 3.69 6.54
CA LEU A 35 -3.59 2.72 5.92
C LEU A 35 -2.33 2.50 6.78
N LEU A 36 -1.84 3.54 7.45
CA LEU A 36 -0.74 3.42 8.39
C LEU A 36 -1.13 2.51 9.58
N GLU A 37 -2.30 2.70 10.16
CA GLU A 37 -2.81 1.86 11.26
C GLU A 37 -3.00 0.41 10.83
N GLU A 38 -3.57 0.17 9.64
CA GLU A 38 -3.75 -1.18 9.10
C GLU A 38 -2.40 -1.89 8.89
N ALA A 39 -1.39 -1.20 8.37
CA ALA A 39 -0.05 -1.74 8.24
C ALA A 39 0.55 -2.12 9.63
N LEU A 40 0.37 -1.27 10.62
CA LEU A 40 0.88 -1.52 11.98
C LEU A 40 0.21 -2.73 12.66
N LYS A 41 -1.05 -3.05 12.32
CA LYS A 41 -1.75 -4.24 12.82
C LYS A 41 -1.10 -5.54 12.33
N THR A 42 -0.47 -5.52 11.16
CA THR A 42 0.26 -6.67 10.60
C THR A 42 1.74 -6.69 10.97
N ASN A 43 2.19 -5.82 11.89
CA ASN A 43 3.60 -5.58 12.20
C ASN A 43 4.42 -5.12 10.98
N PHE A 44 3.77 -4.61 9.94
CA PHE A 44 4.43 -3.97 8.81
C PHE A 44 4.82 -2.55 9.22
N LEU A 45 6.12 -2.32 9.38
CA LEU A 45 6.64 -1.07 9.93
C LEU A 45 7.16 -0.15 8.82
N PRO A 46 6.86 1.16 8.88
CA PRO A 46 7.40 2.12 7.94
C PRO A 46 8.90 2.37 8.17
N THR A 47 9.61 2.68 7.10
CA THR A 47 10.99 3.20 7.16
C THR A 47 11.00 4.70 7.41
N GLU A 48 9.99 5.41 6.89
CA GLU A 48 9.85 6.85 7.04
C GLU A 48 8.39 7.24 7.16
N VAL A 49 8.07 8.12 8.11
CA VAL A 49 6.76 8.75 8.26
C VAL A 49 6.90 10.23 7.94
N ILE A 50 6.07 10.71 7.04
CA ILE A 50 6.01 12.09 6.59
C ILE A 50 4.71 12.66 7.12
N ALA A 51 4.78 13.63 8.02
CA ALA A 51 3.60 14.14 8.70
C ALA A 51 3.63 15.66 8.92
N THR A 52 2.43 16.22 9.08
CA THR A 52 2.29 17.59 9.56
C THR A 52 2.41 17.65 11.07
N PRO A 53 2.83 18.79 11.66
CA PRO A 53 2.85 18.97 13.11
C PRO A 53 1.49 18.69 13.77
N GLU A 54 0.40 19.17 13.17
CA GLU A 54 -0.96 19.00 13.66
C GLU A 54 -1.40 17.53 13.70
N TRP A 55 -0.94 16.72 12.75
CA TRP A 55 -1.18 15.28 12.77
C TRP A 55 -0.38 14.62 13.90
N CYS A 56 0.88 14.99 14.06
CA CYS A 56 1.75 14.46 15.11
C CYS A 56 1.18 14.71 16.50
N ASP A 57 0.66 15.91 16.75
CA ASP A 57 0.07 16.29 18.04
C ASP A 57 -1.13 15.40 18.41
N LYS A 58 -1.93 15.02 17.40
CA LYS A 58 -3.13 14.19 17.57
C LYS A 58 -2.85 12.69 17.66
N ASN A 59 -1.70 12.23 17.17
CA ASN A 59 -1.41 10.80 16.96
C ASN A 59 -0.17 10.32 17.72
N GLN A 60 0.03 10.80 18.94
CA GLN A 60 1.20 10.49 19.78
C GLN A 60 1.37 8.98 20.03
N GLU A 61 0.27 8.21 20.13
CA GLU A 61 0.35 6.76 20.33
C GLU A 61 0.93 6.04 19.12
N ILE A 62 0.55 6.44 17.90
CA ILE A 62 1.12 5.88 16.68
C ILE A 62 2.61 6.21 16.60
N LEU A 63 2.96 7.46 16.90
CA LEU A 63 4.37 7.89 16.91
C LEU A 63 5.22 7.09 17.89
N ARG A 64 4.72 6.80 19.09
CA ARG A 64 5.43 5.96 20.07
C ARG A 64 5.68 4.55 19.56
N LYS A 65 4.72 3.95 18.84
CA LYS A 65 4.86 2.60 18.27
C LYS A 65 5.94 2.50 17.20
N ILE A 66 6.19 3.59 16.46
CA ILE A 66 7.12 3.61 15.33
C ILE A 66 8.46 4.29 15.64
N ALA A 67 8.57 5.03 16.74
CA ALA A 67 9.69 5.94 17.06
C ALA A 67 11.07 5.27 17.04
N SER A 68 11.16 3.98 17.37
CA SER A 68 12.45 3.27 17.43
C SER A 68 12.92 2.72 16.07
N ARG A 69 12.08 2.76 15.03
CA ARG A 69 12.33 2.07 13.76
C ARG A 69 12.06 2.89 12.51
N SER A 70 11.49 4.08 12.66
CA SER A 70 11.06 4.91 11.53
C SER A 70 11.63 6.31 11.66
N LEU A 71 12.06 6.87 10.52
CA LEU A 71 12.39 8.29 10.43
C LEU A 71 11.10 9.11 10.40
N LEU A 72 10.99 10.14 11.25
CA LEU A 72 9.91 11.12 11.17
C LEU A 72 10.38 12.39 10.44
N THR A 73 9.74 12.70 9.33
CA THR A 73 9.99 13.90 8.54
C THR A 73 8.80 14.83 8.63
N LEU A 74 8.98 15.99 9.27
CA LEU A 74 7.94 17.00 9.36
C LEU A 74 7.85 17.84 8.08
N VAL A 75 6.63 18.01 7.57
CA VAL A 75 6.33 18.79 6.38
C VAL A 75 5.16 19.73 6.62
N THR A 76 5.05 20.79 5.81
CA THR A 76 3.84 21.61 5.79
C THR A 76 2.71 20.89 5.02
N LYS A 77 1.45 21.24 5.33
CA LYS A 77 0.26 20.74 4.64
C LYS A 77 0.39 20.89 3.12
N ASN A 78 0.82 22.05 2.62
CA ASN A 78 1.01 22.30 1.19
C ASN A 78 2.05 21.39 0.53
N VAL A 79 3.07 20.96 1.27
CA VAL A 79 4.08 20.01 0.78
C VAL A 79 3.49 18.61 0.70
N LEU A 80 2.74 18.20 1.71
CA LEU A 80 2.08 16.91 1.74
C LEU A 80 1.05 16.79 0.60
N GLU A 81 0.15 17.75 0.46
CA GLU A 81 -0.83 17.82 -0.65
C GLU A 81 -0.17 17.75 -2.02
N ALA A 82 0.98 18.44 -2.19
CA ALA A 82 1.72 18.39 -3.45
C ALA A 82 2.40 17.03 -3.72
N SER A 83 2.52 16.17 -2.73
CA SER A 83 3.26 14.89 -2.79
C SER A 83 2.37 13.69 -3.02
N LEU A 84 1.10 13.78 -2.67
CA LEU A 84 0.17 12.65 -2.59
C LEU A 84 -0.85 12.64 -3.74
N SER A 85 -1.51 11.50 -3.92
CA SER A 85 -2.63 11.34 -4.85
C SER A 85 -3.96 11.76 -4.24
N THR A 86 -4.07 11.75 -2.93
CA THR A 86 -5.26 12.16 -2.19
C THR A 86 -5.41 13.69 -2.24
N VAL A 87 -6.59 14.17 -2.63
CA VAL A 87 -6.88 15.61 -2.77
C VAL A 87 -6.86 16.33 -1.42
N THR A 88 -7.38 15.69 -0.40
CA THR A 88 -7.44 16.21 0.97
C THR A 88 -6.78 15.22 1.93
N PRO A 89 -5.43 15.19 2.01
CA PRO A 89 -4.74 14.30 2.94
C PRO A 89 -5.05 14.69 4.39
N ASP A 90 -5.14 13.69 5.25
CA ASP A 90 -5.42 13.84 6.68
C ASP A 90 -4.19 14.24 7.52
N GLY A 91 -3.07 14.47 6.88
CA GLY A 91 -1.85 15.00 7.52
C GLY A 91 -0.69 14.03 7.61
N VAL A 92 -0.81 12.81 7.09
CA VAL A 92 0.26 11.80 7.13
C VAL A 92 0.37 11.00 5.84
N ALA A 93 1.58 10.56 5.54
CA ALA A 93 1.91 9.48 4.62
C ALA A 93 3.13 8.73 5.16
N ALA A 94 3.30 7.48 4.76
CA ALA A 94 4.43 6.68 5.24
C ALA A 94 5.01 5.80 4.13
N ILE A 95 6.33 5.62 4.16
CA ILE A 95 7.08 4.78 3.23
C ILE A 95 7.37 3.44 3.90
N PHE A 96 7.01 2.37 3.23
CA PHE A 96 7.19 0.98 3.69
C PHE A 96 8.09 0.19 2.76
N PRO A 97 8.90 -0.75 3.26
CA PRO A 97 9.73 -1.62 2.41
C PRO A 97 8.83 -2.69 1.76
N MET A 98 8.81 -2.80 0.43
CA MET A 98 8.00 -3.81 -0.28
C MET A 98 8.26 -5.27 0.16
N PRO A 99 9.50 -5.68 0.52
CA PRO A 99 9.73 -7.03 1.04
C PRO A 99 8.96 -7.40 2.31
N GLY A 100 8.42 -6.42 3.04
CA GLY A 100 7.58 -6.60 4.23
C GLY A 100 6.09 -6.85 3.94
N LEU A 101 5.65 -6.81 2.67
CA LEU A 101 4.28 -7.19 2.29
C LEU A 101 3.99 -8.64 2.65
N PRO A 102 2.71 -9.01 2.90
CA PRO A 102 2.31 -10.37 3.22
C PRO A 102 2.80 -11.37 2.17
N LYS A 103 3.29 -12.51 2.62
CA LYS A 103 3.74 -13.60 1.76
C LYS A 103 3.04 -14.88 2.14
N LEU A 104 2.78 -15.71 1.16
CA LEU A 104 2.28 -17.05 1.39
C LEU A 104 3.39 -17.90 2.04
N VAL A 105 3.09 -18.50 3.20
CA VAL A 105 4.06 -19.28 3.97
C VAL A 105 3.93 -20.79 3.72
N GLN A 106 2.73 -21.23 3.32
CA GLN A 106 2.39 -22.65 3.09
C GLN A 106 1.41 -22.78 1.92
N ALA A 107 1.19 -24.01 1.45
CA ALA A 107 0.20 -24.25 0.40
C ALA A 107 -1.20 -23.80 0.85
N PRO A 108 -1.86 -22.90 0.12
CA PRO A 108 -3.14 -22.36 0.50
C PRO A 108 -4.26 -23.37 0.24
N LYS A 109 -5.28 -23.38 1.11
CA LYS A 109 -6.51 -24.17 0.93
C LYS A 109 -7.60 -23.38 0.21
N HIS A 110 -7.65 -22.07 0.46
CA HIS A 110 -8.66 -21.20 -0.11
C HIS A 110 -7.99 -20.08 -0.92
N ILE A 111 -8.15 -20.15 -2.23
CA ILE A 111 -7.55 -19.23 -3.20
C ILE A 111 -8.66 -18.50 -3.93
N LEU A 112 -8.54 -17.17 -4.06
CA LEU A 112 -9.36 -16.39 -4.96
C LEU A 112 -8.55 -16.05 -6.22
N ALA A 113 -8.89 -16.66 -7.35
CA ALA A 113 -8.26 -16.34 -8.63
C ALA A 113 -9.03 -15.23 -9.35
N LEU A 114 -8.34 -14.18 -9.75
CA LEU A 114 -8.91 -13.01 -10.41
C LEU A 114 -8.24 -12.81 -11.77
N ASP A 115 -9.04 -12.86 -12.84
CA ASP A 115 -8.57 -12.62 -14.20
C ASP A 115 -9.07 -11.27 -14.73
N ARG A 116 -8.14 -10.44 -15.17
CA ARG A 116 -8.39 -9.17 -15.90
C ARG A 116 -9.32 -8.19 -15.21
N ILE A 117 -9.25 -8.06 -13.89
CA ILE A 117 -9.94 -7.02 -13.15
C ILE A 117 -9.29 -5.66 -13.43
N GLN A 118 -9.91 -4.85 -14.30
CA GLN A 118 -9.33 -3.59 -14.78
C GLN A 118 -9.59 -2.41 -13.85
N ASP A 119 -10.77 -2.33 -13.20
CA ASP A 119 -11.08 -1.23 -12.30
C ASP A 119 -10.41 -1.40 -10.94
N PRO A 120 -9.58 -0.44 -10.51
CA PRO A 120 -8.90 -0.52 -9.22
C PRO A 120 -9.86 -0.52 -8.01
N GLY A 121 -11.04 0.11 -8.14
CA GLY A 121 -12.07 0.11 -7.09
C GLY A 121 -12.64 -1.29 -6.88
N ASN A 122 -12.97 -1.98 -7.98
CA ASN A 122 -13.45 -3.36 -7.93
C ASN A 122 -12.39 -4.31 -7.37
N LEU A 123 -11.12 -4.17 -7.81
CA LEU A 123 -10.04 -4.97 -7.27
C LEU A 123 -9.91 -4.80 -5.76
N GLY A 124 -9.92 -3.56 -5.25
CA GLY A 124 -9.85 -3.31 -3.82
C GLY A 124 -11.03 -3.89 -3.04
N ASN A 125 -12.25 -3.79 -3.57
CA ASN A 125 -13.42 -4.41 -2.97
C ASN A 125 -13.31 -5.95 -2.92
N LEU A 126 -12.74 -6.57 -3.97
CA LEU A 126 -12.48 -8.03 -3.98
C LEU A 126 -11.46 -8.44 -2.93
N PHE A 127 -10.38 -7.67 -2.73
CA PHE A 127 -9.45 -7.89 -1.62
C PHE A 127 -10.14 -7.84 -0.26
N ARG A 128 -11.00 -6.84 -0.06
CA ARG A 128 -11.75 -6.69 1.18
C ARG A 128 -12.72 -7.84 1.42
N SER A 129 -13.44 -8.28 0.38
CA SER A 129 -14.36 -9.42 0.46
C SER A 129 -13.60 -10.74 0.68
N ALA A 130 -12.46 -10.93 0.02
CA ALA A 130 -11.62 -12.11 0.20
C ALA A 130 -11.07 -12.21 1.63
N LEU A 131 -10.59 -11.11 2.20
CA LEU A 131 -10.13 -11.09 3.59
C LEU A 131 -11.27 -11.44 4.56
N ALA A 132 -12.46 -10.87 4.36
CA ALA A 132 -13.64 -11.18 5.17
C ALA A 132 -14.14 -12.61 4.99
N GLY A 133 -13.94 -13.22 3.82
CA GLY A 133 -14.26 -14.61 3.51
C GLY A 133 -13.15 -15.61 3.86
N GLU A 134 -12.14 -15.17 4.61
CA GLU A 134 -11.02 -16.01 5.07
C GLU A 134 -10.24 -16.71 3.94
N TYR A 135 -10.18 -16.08 2.76
CA TYR A 135 -9.26 -16.52 1.72
C TYR A 135 -7.81 -16.32 2.18
N GLU A 136 -6.93 -17.23 1.82
CA GLU A 136 -5.53 -17.24 2.27
C GLU A 136 -4.60 -16.54 1.28
N VAL A 137 -5.01 -16.46 0.01
CA VAL A 137 -4.25 -15.78 -1.05
C VAL A 137 -5.16 -15.32 -2.19
N ILE A 138 -4.75 -14.25 -2.86
CA ILE A 138 -5.33 -13.84 -4.14
C ILE A 138 -4.33 -14.09 -5.26
N TRP A 139 -4.74 -14.86 -6.26
CA TRP A 139 -4.01 -14.98 -7.51
C TRP A 139 -4.55 -14.01 -8.55
N LEU A 140 -3.63 -13.21 -9.10
CA LEU A 140 -3.95 -12.17 -10.07
C LEU A 140 -3.33 -12.55 -11.43
N ALA A 141 -4.16 -12.79 -12.44
CA ALA A 141 -3.67 -12.91 -13.80
C ALA A 141 -3.26 -11.53 -14.36
N ALA A 142 -4.00 -10.96 -15.27
CA ALA A 142 -3.78 -9.60 -15.74
C ALA A 142 -4.70 -8.61 -15.02
N GLY A 143 -4.53 -7.30 -15.24
CA GLY A 143 -5.44 -6.27 -14.73
C GLY A 143 -4.77 -5.21 -13.88
N ALA A 144 -5.57 -4.56 -13.04
CA ALA A 144 -5.13 -3.46 -12.20
C ALA A 144 -3.98 -3.87 -11.25
N ASP A 145 -3.15 -2.90 -10.92
CA ASP A 145 -2.05 -3.09 -9.98
C ASP A 145 -2.59 -3.08 -8.54
N PRO A 146 -2.41 -4.16 -7.75
CA PRO A 146 -2.91 -4.24 -6.38
C PRO A 146 -2.31 -3.18 -5.44
N LEU A 147 -1.13 -2.65 -5.77
CA LEU A 147 -0.47 -1.59 -5.00
C LEU A 147 -0.75 -0.18 -5.54
N ASN A 148 -1.71 -0.04 -6.45
CA ASN A 148 -2.19 1.26 -6.88
C ASN A 148 -2.91 1.96 -5.72
N GLN A 149 -2.74 3.27 -5.56
CA GLN A 149 -3.33 4.06 -4.46
C GLN A 149 -4.86 3.93 -4.37
N LYS A 150 -5.55 3.81 -5.51
CA LYS A 150 -7.01 3.59 -5.52
C LYS A 150 -7.38 2.21 -4.99
N VAL A 151 -6.58 1.16 -5.27
CA VAL A 151 -6.77 -0.19 -4.72
C VAL A 151 -6.52 -0.20 -3.22
N LEU A 152 -5.41 0.39 -2.76
CA LEU A 152 -5.07 0.48 -1.34
C LEU A 152 -6.20 1.14 -0.54
N ARG A 153 -6.76 2.23 -1.05
CA ARG A 153 -7.88 2.92 -0.40
C ARG A 153 -9.19 2.12 -0.45
N SER A 154 -9.57 1.59 -1.62
CA SER A 154 -10.85 0.86 -1.78
C SER A 154 -10.85 -0.48 -1.05
N SER A 155 -9.68 -1.09 -0.87
CA SER A 155 -9.52 -2.30 -0.05
C SER A 155 -9.57 -2.02 1.45
N ALA A 156 -9.60 -0.74 1.87
CA ALA A 156 -9.45 -0.35 3.27
C ALA A 156 -8.22 -1.01 3.95
N GLY A 157 -7.12 -1.17 3.20
CA GLY A 157 -5.90 -1.79 3.68
C GLY A 157 -5.85 -3.32 3.66
N SER A 158 -6.91 -4.02 3.19
CA SER A 158 -6.92 -5.50 3.13
C SER A 158 -5.75 -6.08 2.31
N VAL A 159 -5.24 -5.34 1.34
CA VAL A 159 -4.02 -5.70 0.58
C VAL A 159 -2.79 -5.90 1.49
N LEU A 160 -2.78 -5.26 2.66
CA LEU A 160 -1.68 -5.35 3.63
C LEU A 160 -1.81 -6.55 4.57
N HIS A 161 -2.94 -7.26 4.53
CA HIS A 161 -3.22 -8.44 5.35
C HIS A 161 -3.21 -9.73 4.54
N LEU A 162 -3.62 -9.67 3.27
CA LEU A 162 -3.82 -10.83 2.43
C LEU A 162 -2.72 -10.96 1.38
N PRO A 163 -1.96 -12.06 1.35
CA PRO A 163 -0.98 -12.31 0.31
C PRO A 163 -1.61 -12.29 -1.07
N PHE A 164 -0.86 -11.82 -2.05
CA PHE A 164 -1.26 -11.90 -3.45
C PHE A 164 -0.07 -12.24 -4.34
N GLU A 165 -0.32 -12.96 -5.41
CA GLU A 165 0.67 -13.37 -6.38
C GLU A 165 0.18 -13.09 -7.80
N ARG A 166 1.08 -12.65 -8.67
CA ARG A 166 0.78 -12.58 -10.10
C ARG A 166 1.10 -13.91 -10.75
N ILE A 167 0.08 -14.51 -11.35
CA ILE A 167 0.17 -15.77 -12.08
C ILE A 167 0.10 -15.49 -13.57
N GLY A 168 1.25 -15.62 -14.25
CA GLY A 168 1.38 -15.56 -15.71
C GLY A 168 1.17 -14.17 -16.33
N ASP A 169 2.19 -13.69 -17.01
CA ASP A 169 2.09 -12.60 -18.01
C ASP A 169 2.00 -13.16 -19.43
N SER A 170 1.88 -14.48 -19.60
CA SER A 170 1.80 -15.11 -20.93
C SER A 170 0.36 -15.17 -21.41
N SER A 171 0.18 -14.85 -22.67
CA SER A 171 -1.05 -14.76 -23.47
C SER A 171 -1.86 -16.06 -23.62
N SER A 172 -1.55 -17.09 -22.87
CA SER A 172 -2.31 -18.34 -22.79
C SER A 172 -2.84 -18.49 -21.36
N SER A 173 -4.13 -18.59 -21.25
CA SER A 173 -4.97 -18.70 -20.06
C SER A 173 -4.27 -19.26 -18.81
N SER A 174 -3.85 -18.35 -17.93
CA SER A 174 -3.23 -18.71 -16.64
C SER A 174 -4.16 -19.53 -15.74
N ILE A 175 -5.46 -19.53 -16.02
CA ILE A 175 -6.47 -20.33 -15.32
C ILE A 175 -6.42 -21.82 -15.74
N GLU A 176 -6.11 -22.13 -17.02
CA GLU A 176 -5.99 -23.52 -17.45
C GLU A 176 -4.83 -24.27 -16.77
N MET A 177 -3.75 -23.58 -16.38
CA MET A 177 -2.66 -24.19 -15.61
C MET A 177 -3.03 -24.48 -14.14
N LEU A 178 -4.14 -23.93 -13.65
CA LEU A 178 -4.57 -24.14 -12.26
C LEU A 178 -5.55 -25.31 -12.10
N VAL A 179 -6.06 -25.87 -13.22
CA VAL A 179 -7.08 -26.93 -13.23
C VAL A 179 -6.49 -28.27 -13.74
N SER A 180 -5.25 -28.26 -14.20
CA SER A 180 -4.50 -29.46 -14.57
C SER A 180 -3.64 -29.98 -13.40
#